data_bb1d3349fb14b8fc94d3d297467a3112
#
_entry.id   bb1d3349fb14b8fc94d3d297467a3112
#
_cell.length_a   1.000
_cell.length_b   1.000
_cell.length_c   1.000
_cell.angle_alpha   90.00
_cell.angle_beta   90.00
_cell.angle_gamma   90.00
#
_symmetry.space_group_name_H-M   'P 1'
#
loop_
_entity.id
_entity.type
_entity.pdbx_description
1 polymer ?
#
loop_
_entity_poly.entity_id
_entity_poly.type
_entity_poly.pdbx_seq_one_letter_code
_entity_poly.pdbx_strand_id
1 'polypeptide(L)'
;EAERLRKARFAACFDEKKAAAYPEAEEIFHRAGENFEEVYTFLSKDENPNRKKLLFSLALKDAKDLKASVLEDHLDCEQGDLPEEIFRKDLLCPRIFLEELTPYRSVIRGFFEEETKHSFAEQPERILDYLKKNITFHAEEEYDTIMATPVGVLTMKQGSPLAQKILFVAICRSLNVAARLNPVTLEPEYYRDG
;
A
#
# COMPACT_ATOMS: atom_id res chain seq x y z
N GLU A 1 19.14 -21.31 -21.84
CA GLU A 1 19.16 -21.95 -20.51
C GLU A 1 18.32 -21.16 -19.52
N ALA A 2 18.57 -19.88 -19.30
CA ALA A 2 17.85 -19.05 -18.35
C ALA A 2 16.33 -19.01 -18.60
N GLU A 3 15.90 -18.90 -19.84
CA GLU A 3 14.48 -18.89 -20.21
C GLU A 3 13.81 -20.25 -19.96
N ARG A 4 14.51 -21.35 -20.21
CA ARG A 4 14.02 -22.69 -19.92
C ARG A 4 13.81 -22.89 -18.42
N LEU A 5 14.76 -22.44 -17.61
CA LEU A 5 14.66 -22.50 -16.15
C LEU A 5 13.52 -21.64 -15.63
N ARG A 6 13.33 -20.42 -16.18
CA ARG A 6 12.20 -19.56 -15.82
C ARG A 6 10.85 -20.20 -16.14
N LYS A 7 10.68 -20.79 -17.33
CA LYS A 7 9.46 -21.50 -17.72
C LYS A 7 9.20 -22.72 -16.82
N ALA A 8 10.24 -23.46 -16.45
CA ALA A 8 10.12 -24.59 -15.56
C ALA A 8 9.69 -24.18 -14.14
N ARG A 9 10.24 -23.09 -13.60
CA ARG A 9 9.83 -22.53 -12.29
C ARG A 9 8.39 -22.04 -12.33
N PHE A 10 8.01 -21.29 -13.36
CA PHE A 10 6.62 -20.84 -13.54
C PHE A 10 5.66 -22.04 -13.54
N ALA A 11 5.92 -23.07 -14.35
CA ALA A 11 5.09 -24.27 -14.42
C ALA A 11 5.02 -25.05 -13.11
N ALA A 12 6.05 -24.94 -12.25
CA ALA A 12 6.05 -25.57 -10.94
C ALA A 12 5.24 -24.82 -9.89
N CYS A 13 5.05 -23.51 -10.06
CA CYS A 13 4.34 -22.65 -9.09
C CYS A 13 2.92 -22.30 -9.53
N PHE A 14 2.62 -22.32 -10.84
CA PHE A 14 1.32 -21.94 -11.38
C PHE A 14 0.35 -23.14 -11.39
N ASP A 15 -0.79 -22.98 -10.74
CA ASP A 15 -1.86 -23.97 -10.70
C ASP A 15 -3.06 -23.50 -11.56
N GLU A 16 -3.20 -24.09 -12.73
CA GLU A 16 -4.28 -23.77 -13.68
C GLU A 16 -5.70 -23.98 -13.09
N LYS A 17 -5.87 -24.98 -12.22
CA LYS A 17 -7.18 -25.27 -11.62
C LYS A 17 -7.54 -24.21 -10.58
N LYS A 18 -6.57 -23.76 -9.80
CA LYS A 18 -6.73 -22.64 -8.87
C LYS A 18 -7.01 -21.34 -9.62
N ALA A 19 -6.24 -21.06 -10.68
CA ALA A 19 -6.41 -19.86 -11.49
C ALA A 19 -7.79 -19.80 -12.16
N ALA A 20 -8.31 -20.93 -12.66
CA ALA A 20 -9.61 -21.03 -13.31
C ALA A 20 -10.79 -20.66 -12.40
N ALA A 21 -10.62 -20.69 -11.07
CA ALA A 21 -11.64 -20.25 -10.12
C ALA A 21 -11.79 -18.72 -10.07
N TYR A 22 -10.81 -17.97 -10.62
CA TYR A 22 -10.76 -16.49 -10.61
C TYR A 22 -10.37 -15.98 -12.01
N PRO A 23 -11.21 -16.18 -13.04
CA PRO A 23 -10.86 -15.81 -14.42
C PRO A 23 -10.55 -14.33 -14.60
N GLU A 24 -11.15 -13.46 -13.78
CA GLU A 24 -10.89 -12.03 -13.78
C GLU A 24 -9.47 -11.66 -13.27
N ALA A 25 -8.81 -12.55 -12.55
CA ALA A 25 -7.44 -12.36 -12.03
C ALA A 25 -6.36 -13.07 -12.87
N GLU A 26 -6.71 -13.65 -14.02
CA GLU A 26 -5.80 -14.43 -14.87
C GLU A 26 -4.52 -13.66 -15.22
N GLU A 27 -4.63 -12.40 -15.63
CA GLU A 27 -3.48 -11.56 -15.98
C GLU A 27 -2.56 -11.35 -14.76
N ILE A 28 -3.14 -11.11 -13.59
CA ILE A 28 -2.37 -10.91 -12.35
C ILE A 28 -1.66 -12.21 -11.96
N PHE A 29 -2.32 -13.35 -12.05
CA PHE A 29 -1.71 -14.65 -11.78
C PHE A 29 -0.54 -14.94 -12.71
N HIS A 30 -0.69 -14.70 -14.01
CA HIS A 30 0.40 -14.85 -14.96
C HIS A 30 1.55 -13.89 -14.66
N ARG A 31 1.24 -12.66 -14.23
CA ARG A 31 2.26 -11.67 -13.87
C ARG A 31 2.97 -12.00 -12.57
N ALA A 32 2.28 -12.58 -11.61
CA ALA A 32 2.84 -13.03 -10.34
C ALA A 32 3.94 -14.09 -10.56
N GLY A 33 3.74 -14.99 -11.52
CA GLY A 33 4.73 -16.01 -11.82
C GLY A 33 5.00 -16.95 -10.61
N GLU A 34 6.21 -16.92 -10.09
CA GLU A 34 6.61 -17.71 -8.92
C GLU A 34 5.87 -17.28 -7.62
N ASN A 35 5.30 -16.07 -7.61
CA ASN A 35 4.52 -15.54 -6.49
C ASN A 35 3.01 -15.86 -6.56
N PHE A 36 2.61 -16.80 -7.44
CA PHE A 36 1.21 -17.19 -7.64
C PHE A 36 0.46 -17.51 -6.34
N GLU A 37 1.09 -18.31 -5.46
CA GLU A 37 0.44 -18.77 -4.22
C GLU A 37 0.11 -17.61 -3.26
N GLU A 38 0.89 -16.56 -3.20
CA GLU A 38 0.60 -15.37 -2.37
C GLU A 38 -0.67 -14.65 -2.88
N VAL A 39 -0.78 -14.45 -4.21
CA VAL A 39 -1.96 -13.84 -4.84
C VAL A 39 -3.19 -14.72 -4.64
N TYR A 40 -3.06 -16.02 -4.89
CA TYR A 40 -4.15 -16.98 -4.71
C TYR A 40 -4.61 -17.06 -3.25
N THR A 41 -3.69 -17.18 -2.31
CA THR A 41 -3.99 -17.23 -0.87
C THR A 41 -4.77 -15.99 -0.43
N PHE A 42 -4.37 -14.82 -0.91
CA PHE A 42 -5.10 -13.59 -0.61
C PHE A 42 -6.52 -13.59 -1.17
N LEU A 43 -6.71 -13.98 -2.43
CA LEU A 43 -8.03 -13.97 -3.08
C LEU A 43 -8.99 -15.03 -2.53
N SER A 44 -8.46 -16.20 -2.17
CA SER A 44 -9.26 -17.38 -1.82
C SER A 44 -9.63 -17.49 -0.34
N LYS A 45 -9.13 -16.58 0.51
CA LYS A 45 -9.26 -16.69 1.97
C LYS A 45 -10.71 -16.60 2.46
N ASP A 46 -11.50 -15.71 1.88
CA ASP A 46 -12.91 -15.49 2.20
C ASP A 46 -13.63 -14.73 1.07
N GLU A 47 -14.93 -14.50 1.20
CA GLU A 47 -15.76 -13.81 0.19
C GLU A 47 -15.75 -12.27 0.34
N ASN A 48 -14.77 -11.67 1.03
CA ASN A 48 -14.67 -10.21 1.15
C ASN A 48 -14.49 -9.55 -0.24
N PRO A 49 -15.45 -8.74 -0.71
CA PRO A 49 -15.40 -8.15 -2.04
C PRO A 49 -14.24 -7.15 -2.22
N ASN A 50 -13.74 -6.60 -1.12
CA ASN A 50 -12.62 -5.67 -1.17
C ASN A 50 -11.29 -6.34 -1.53
N ARG A 51 -11.17 -7.68 -1.43
CA ARG A 51 -9.96 -8.39 -1.86
C ARG A 51 -9.67 -8.17 -3.34
N LYS A 52 -10.68 -8.34 -4.18
CA LYS A 52 -10.57 -8.09 -5.62
C LYS A 52 -10.29 -6.61 -5.90
N LYS A 53 -11.03 -5.70 -5.26
CA LYS A 53 -10.84 -4.25 -5.41
C LYS A 53 -9.41 -3.83 -5.05
N LEU A 54 -8.88 -4.35 -3.96
CA LEU A 54 -7.51 -4.08 -3.51
C LEU A 54 -6.48 -4.62 -4.50
N LEU A 55 -6.60 -5.89 -4.89
CA LEU A 55 -5.68 -6.51 -5.83
C LEU A 55 -5.64 -5.75 -7.18
N PHE A 56 -6.82 -5.40 -7.71
CA PHE A 56 -6.94 -4.64 -8.97
C PHE A 56 -6.59 -3.15 -8.84
N SER A 57 -6.36 -2.64 -7.63
CA SER A 57 -5.84 -1.29 -7.43
C SER A 57 -4.32 -1.19 -7.61
N LEU A 58 -3.61 -2.32 -7.56
CA LEU A 58 -2.17 -2.43 -7.69
C LEU A 58 -1.74 -2.41 -9.16
N ALA A 59 -0.50 -1.99 -9.39
CA ALA A 59 0.12 -2.19 -10.70
C ALA A 59 0.51 -3.67 -10.89
N LEU A 60 0.36 -4.18 -12.11
CA LEU A 60 0.69 -5.58 -12.43
C LEU A 60 2.11 -6.01 -12.01
N LYS A 61 3.07 -5.06 -12.01
CA LYS A 61 4.44 -5.34 -11.56
C LYS A 61 4.51 -5.76 -10.10
N ASP A 62 3.61 -5.25 -9.27
CA ASP A 62 3.59 -5.52 -7.83
C ASP A 62 3.22 -6.98 -7.53
N ALA A 63 2.49 -7.64 -8.44
CA ALA A 63 2.09 -9.04 -8.28
C ALA A 63 3.29 -10.01 -8.08
N LYS A 64 4.49 -9.64 -8.52
CA LYS A 64 5.69 -10.47 -8.40
C LYS A 64 6.24 -10.57 -6.97
N ASP A 65 6.04 -9.51 -6.18
CA ASP A 65 6.72 -9.33 -4.90
C ASP A 65 5.74 -9.14 -3.73
N LEU A 66 4.42 -8.98 -4.01
CA LEU A 66 3.43 -8.79 -2.95
C LEU A 66 3.35 -10.01 -2.02
N LYS A 67 2.96 -9.74 -0.78
CA LYS A 67 2.67 -10.77 0.23
C LYS A 67 1.20 -10.71 0.63
N ALA A 68 0.56 -11.87 0.75
CA ALA A 68 -0.82 -11.97 1.19
C ALA A 68 -1.02 -11.26 2.55
N SER A 69 -0.09 -11.40 3.48
CA SER A 69 -0.12 -10.74 4.79
C SER A 69 -0.08 -9.22 4.72
N VAL A 70 0.63 -8.65 3.75
CA VAL A 70 0.65 -7.20 3.51
C VAL A 70 -0.72 -6.74 3.02
N LEU A 71 -1.31 -7.44 2.05
CA LEU A 71 -2.63 -7.10 1.53
C LEU A 71 -3.73 -7.23 2.59
N GLU A 72 -3.63 -8.23 3.50
CA GLU A 72 -4.55 -8.38 4.63
C GLU A 72 -4.57 -7.13 5.54
N ASP A 73 -3.41 -6.59 5.86
CA ASP A 73 -3.30 -5.36 6.67
C ASP A 73 -4.04 -4.18 6.01
N HIS A 74 -4.06 -4.13 4.69
CA HIS A 74 -4.69 -3.05 3.93
C HIS A 74 -6.20 -3.22 3.70
N LEU A 75 -6.77 -4.39 3.97
CA LEU A 75 -8.23 -4.60 3.94
C LEU A 75 -8.96 -3.94 5.11
N ASP A 76 -8.26 -3.64 6.18
CA ASP A 76 -8.84 -3.02 7.38
C ASP A 76 -9.10 -1.52 7.16
N CYS A 77 -10.11 -1.23 6.35
CA CYS A 77 -10.63 0.11 6.09
C CYS A 77 -12.08 0.03 5.61
N GLU A 78 -12.83 1.11 5.84
CA GLU A 78 -14.24 1.22 5.50
C GLU A 78 -14.45 2.24 4.38
N GLN A 79 -15.31 1.90 3.41
CA GLN A 79 -15.64 2.81 2.32
C GLN A 79 -16.45 4.01 2.80
N GLY A 80 -17.42 3.79 3.73
CA GLY A 80 -18.35 4.84 4.12
C GLY A 80 -19.04 5.48 2.91
N ASP A 81 -19.11 6.81 2.90
CA ASP A 81 -19.71 7.61 1.83
C ASP A 81 -18.72 7.96 0.69
N LEU A 82 -17.50 7.41 0.72
CA LEU A 82 -16.50 7.68 -0.32
C LEU A 82 -16.95 7.15 -1.68
N PRO A 83 -16.77 7.93 -2.75
CA PRO A 83 -16.92 7.43 -4.12
C PRO A 83 -16.04 6.19 -4.34
N GLU A 84 -16.55 5.20 -5.06
CA GLU A 84 -15.87 3.92 -5.28
C GLU A 84 -14.44 4.09 -5.82
N GLU A 85 -14.23 5.04 -6.73
CA GLU A 85 -12.90 5.30 -7.30
C GLU A 85 -11.92 5.84 -6.26
N ILE A 86 -12.37 6.80 -5.43
CA ILE A 86 -11.58 7.36 -4.34
C ILE A 86 -11.27 6.30 -3.30
N PHE A 87 -12.29 5.54 -2.87
CA PHE A 87 -12.08 4.42 -1.96
C PHE A 87 -11.00 3.47 -2.46
N ARG A 88 -11.14 3.00 -3.69
CA ARG A 88 -10.26 2.01 -4.27
C ARG A 88 -8.82 2.52 -4.44
N LYS A 89 -8.64 3.74 -4.96
CA LYS A 89 -7.32 4.28 -5.32
C LYS A 89 -6.62 4.97 -4.15
N ASP A 90 -7.37 5.75 -3.37
CA ASP A 90 -6.82 6.71 -2.44
C ASP A 90 -6.98 6.28 -0.97
N LEU A 91 -7.72 5.19 -0.71
CA LEU A 91 -7.82 4.59 0.62
C LEU A 91 -7.40 3.12 0.62
N LEU A 92 -8.05 2.25 -0.14
CA LEU A 92 -7.83 0.81 -0.10
C LEU A 92 -6.46 0.39 -0.65
N CYS A 93 -5.99 1.03 -1.73
CA CYS A 93 -4.72 0.71 -2.39
C CYS A 93 -3.53 0.87 -1.41
N PRO A 94 -2.70 -0.18 -1.20
CA PRO A 94 -1.52 -0.08 -0.35
C PRO A 94 -0.42 0.81 -0.95
N ARG A 95 -0.31 0.85 -2.28
CA ARG A 95 0.72 1.62 -3.00
C ARG A 95 0.43 3.12 -2.92
N ILE A 96 1.41 3.90 -2.49
CA ILE A 96 1.34 5.37 -2.48
C ILE A 96 2.17 5.93 -3.64
N PHE A 97 3.42 5.48 -3.77
CA PHE A 97 4.33 5.90 -4.84
C PHE A 97 5.22 4.74 -5.31
N LEU A 98 6.51 4.76 -4.99
CA LEU A 98 7.49 3.74 -5.42
C LEU A 98 8.09 2.95 -4.25
N GLU A 99 7.62 3.19 -3.04
CA GLU A 99 8.08 2.49 -1.83
C GLU A 99 7.80 0.98 -1.91
N GLU A 100 8.51 0.21 -1.11
CA GLU A 100 8.19 -1.21 -0.92
C GLU A 100 6.81 -1.36 -0.25
N LEU A 101 6.02 -2.34 -0.71
CA LEU A 101 4.73 -2.68 -0.09
C LEU A 101 4.95 -3.33 1.27
N THR A 102 4.47 -2.67 2.31
CA THR A 102 4.60 -3.12 3.70
C THR A 102 3.27 -3.03 4.45
N PRO A 103 3.07 -3.81 5.53
CA PRO A 103 1.88 -3.74 6.36
C PRO A 103 1.95 -2.51 7.27
N TYR A 104 1.76 -1.33 6.72
CA TYR A 104 1.93 -0.09 7.48
C TYR A 104 0.72 0.32 8.33
N ARG A 105 -0.51 -0.15 8.00
CA ARG A 105 -1.72 0.33 8.69
C ARG A 105 -1.75 -0.05 10.16
N SER A 106 -1.60 -1.33 10.45
CA SER A 106 -1.60 -1.83 11.83
C SER A 106 -0.46 -1.22 12.65
N VAL A 107 0.73 -1.09 12.06
CA VAL A 107 1.90 -0.49 12.72
C VAL A 107 1.64 0.98 13.05
N ILE A 108 1.16 1.78 12.09
CA ILE A 108 0.86 3.20 12.30
C ILE A 108 -0.24 3.39 13.34
N ARG A 109 -1.31 2.57 13.28
CA ARG A 109 -2.38 2.62 14.30
C ARG A 109 -1.88 2.26 15.69
N GLY A 110 -0.97 1.30 15.80
CA GLY A 110 -0.34 0.92 17.07
C GLY A 110 0.69 1.93 17.59
N PHE A 111 1.20 2.80 16.71
CA PHE A 111 2.21 3.78 17.07
C PHE A 111 1.64 5.02 17.77
N PHE A 112 0.44 5.44 17.39
CA PHE A 112 -0.19 6.65 17.93
C PHE A 112 -1.26 6.32 18.99
N GLU A 113 -1.31 7.15 20.03
CA GLU A 113 -2.38 7.12 21.03
C GLU A 113 -3.73 7.49 20.41
N GLU A 114 -4.85 7.01 20.99
CA GLU A 114 -6.21 7.20 20.45
C GLU A 114 -6.56 8.67 20.23
N GLU A 115 -6.20 9.55 21.18
CA GLU A 115 -6.45 10.99 21.06
C GLU A 115 -5.74 11.60 19.84
N THR A 116 -4.48 11.17 19.60
CA THR A 116 -3.70 11.62 18.44
C THR A 116 -4.31 11.12 17.14
N LYS A 117 -4.72 9.84 17.09
CA LYS A 117 -5.39 9.25 15.92
C LYS A 117 -6.68 9.99 15.57
N HIS A 118 -7.52 10.25 16.57
CA HIS A 118 -8.74 11.00 16.39
C HIS A 118 -8.46 12.43 15.87
N SER A 119 -7.50 13.11 16.48
CA SER A 119 -7.07 14.45 16.07
C SER A 119 -6.57 14.50 14.61
N PHE A 120 -5.82 13.49 14.18
CA PHE A 120 -5.31 13.39 12.80
C PHE A 120 -6.40 13.03 11.80
N ALA A 121 -7.35 12.17 12.18
CA ALA A 121 -8.48 11.82 11.33
C ALA A 121 -9.42 13.02 11.11
N GLU A 122 -9.66 13.81 12.14
CA GLU A 122 -10.49 15.01 12.05
C GLU A 122 -9.80 16.16 11.30
N GLN A 123 -8.50 16.34 11.51
CA GLN A 123 -7.69 17.44 10.96
C GLN A 123 -6.36 16.90 10.44
N PRO A 124 -6.32 16.33 9.22
CA PRO A 124 -5.11 15.72 8.65
C PRO A 124 -3.91 16.68 8.54
N GLU A 125 -4.14 18.00 8.48
CA GLU A 125 -3.08 19.01 8.47
C GLU A 125 -2.17 18.92 9.71
N ARG A 126 -2.69 18.44 10.84
CA ARG A 126 -1.90 18.23 12.07
C ARG A 126 -0.81 17.17 11.90
N ILE A 127 -0.98 16.26 10.93
CA ILE A 127 0.06 15.30 10.56
C ILE A 127 1.30 16.03 10.04
N LEU A 128 1.12 17.10 9.24
CA LEU A 128 2.25 17.90 8.72
C LEU A 128 3.04 18.54 9.87
N ASP A 129 2.35 19.05 10.88
CA ASP A 129 3.02 19.65 12.05
C ASP A 129 3.76 18.59 12.87
N TYR A 130 3.15 17.39 13.00
CA TYR A 130 3.82 16.26 13.63
C TYR A 130 5.09 15.85 12.86
N LEU A 131 5.02 15.73 11.53
CA LEU A 131 6.17 15.36 10.69
C LEU A 131 7.28 16.40 10.80
N LYS A 132 6.97 17.69 10.66
CA LYS A 132 7.95 18.78 10.81
C LYS A 132 8.68 18.75 12.16
N LYS A 133 7.97 18.38 13.22
CA LYS A 133 8.52 18.35 14.59
C LYS A 133 9.34 17.10 14.88
N ASN A 134 8.98 15.95 14.29
CA ASN A 134 9.48 14.65 14.72
C ASN A 134 10.33 13.92 13.68
N ILE A 135 10.29 14.33 12.41
CA ILE A 135 11.04 13.69 11.33
C ILE A 135 12.12 14.64 10.85
N THR A 136 13.37 14.20 10.89
CA THR A 136 14.52 14.97 10.44
C THR A 136 14.90 14.62 9.01
N PHE A 137 15.54 15.57 8.33
CA PHE A 137 16.14 15.39 7.02
C PHE A 137 17.52 16.05 7.01
N HIS A 138 18.53 15.28 6.65
CA HIS A 138 19.91 15.75 6.52
C HIS A 138 20.29 15.76 5.04
N ALA A 139 20.48 16.94 4.48
CA ALA A 139 20.71 17.10 3.03
C ALA A 139 22.03 16.47 2.54
N GLU A 140 22.96 16.22 3.46
CA GLU A 140 24.26 15.60 3.17
C GLU A 140 24.19 14.06 3.10
N GLU A 141 23.07 13.45 3.53
CA GLU A 141 22.87 12.01 3.50
C GLU A 141 22.21 11.60 2.17
N GLU A 142 22.68 10.53 1.57
CA GLU A 142 22.09 9.97 0.35
C GLU A 142 20.82 9.19 0.67
N TYR A 143 19.66 9.85 0.55
CA TYR A 143 18.34 9.22 0.73
C TYR A 143 17.77 8.62 -0.58
N ASP A 144 18.43 8.83 -1.71
CA ASP A 144 17.83 8.63 -3.04
C ASP A 144 18.00 7.22 -3.61
N THR A 145 18.83 6.38 -2.97
CA THR A 145 19.13 5.03 -3.48
C THR A 145 18.01 4.02 -3.21
N ILE A 146 17.27 4.16 -2.11
CA ILE A 146 16.14 3.29 -1.76
C ILE A 146 15.03 4.15 -1.16
N MET A 147 13.82 4.06 -1.75
CA MET A 147 12.65 4.74 -1.19
C MET A 147 12.30 4.16 0.18
N ALA A 148 12.39 4.99 1.22
CA ALA A 148 12.07 4.57 2.57
C ALA A 148 10.59 4.21 2.72
N THR A 149 10.30 3.13 3.44
CA THR A 149 8.92 2.73 3.74
C THR A 149 8.30 3.66 4.79
N PRO A 150 6.95 3.82 4.82
CA PRO A 150 6.29 4.65 5.83
C PRO A 150 6.67 4.27 7.27
N VAL A 151 6.72 2.97 7.56
CA VAL A 151 7.13 2.45 8.88
C VAL A 151 8.59 2.78 9.18
N GLY A 152 9.46 2.65 8.18
CA GLY A 152 10.88 2.99 8.32
C GLY A 152 11.07 4.46 8.73
N VAL A 153 10.43 5.38 7.98
CA VAL A 153 10.49 6.82 8.29
C VAL A 153 9.95 7.13 9.68
N LEU A 154 8.82 6.52 10.06
CA LEU A 154 8.16 6.76 11.34
C LEU A 154 9.03 6.29 12.53
N THR A 155 9.65 5.11 12.41
CA THR A 155 10.44 4.51 13.49
C THR A 155 11.84 5.11 13.60
N MET A 156 12.49 5.37 12.48
CA MET A 156 13.82 5.99 12.41
C MET A 156 13.79 7.49 12.70
N LYS A 157 12.62 8.12 12.56
CA LYS A 157 12.41 9.58 12.63
C LYS A 157 13.28 10.35 11.64
N GLN A 158 13.57 9.73 10.51
CA GLN A 158 14.37 10.30 9.42
C GLN A 158 13.74 9.96 8.08
N GLY A 159 13.79 10.90 7.14
CA GLY A 159 13.29 10.67 5.79
C GLY A 159 13.43 11.89 4.88
N SER A 160 13.62 11.61 3.59
CA SER A 160 13.61 12.65 2.55
C SER A 160 12.27 13.40 2.52
N PRO A 161 12.19 14.59 1.93
CA PRO A 161 10.92 15.30 1.77
C PRO A 161 9.83 14.45 1.12
N LEU A 162 10.16 13.65 0.10
CA LEU A 162 9.23 12.75 -0.55
C LEU A 162 8.79 11.59 0.38
N ALA A 163 9.72 10.99 1.11
CA ALA A 163 9.40 9.95 2.07
C ALA A 163 8.48 10.45 3.21
N GLN A 164 8.62 11.70 3.63
CA GLN A 164 7.72 12.34 4.60
C GLN A 164 6.32 12.56 4.00
N LYS A 165 6.20 12.94 2.72
CA LYS A 165 4.91 13.05 2.02
C LYS A 165 4.22 11.68 1.89
N ILE A 166 4.98 10.62 1.59
CA ILE A 166 4.47 9.24 1.58
C ILE A 166 3.98 8.85 2.97
N LEU A 167 4.73 9.15 4.03
CA LEU A 167 4.31 8.89 5.41
C LEU A 167 3.03 9.65 5.78
N PHE A 168 2.87 10.91 5.34
CA PHE A 168 1.62 11.64 5.52
C PHE A 168 0.42 10.88 4.95
N VAL A 169 0.53 10.43 3.69
CA VAL A 169 -0.54 9.66 3.03
C VAL A 169 -0.78 8.33 3.76
N ALA A 170 0.29 7.64 4.18
CA ALA A 170 0.16 6.38 4.93
C ALA A 170 -0.56 6.57 6.28
N ILE A 171 -0.28 7.65 7.01
CA ILE A 171 -0.99 7.96 8.26
C ILE A 171 -2.47 8.23 7.97
N CYS A 172 -2.79 9.08 6.98
CA CYS A 172 -4.18 9.34 6.58
C CYS A 172 -4.92 8.05 6.28
N ARG A 173 -4.38 7.20 5.38
CA ARG A 173 -5.02 5.92 4.99
C ARG A 173 -5.15 4.95 6.15
N SER A 174 -4.21 4.96 7.10
CA SER A 174 -4.28 4.12 8.31
C SER A 174 -5.41 4.56 9.25
N LEU A 175 -5.81 5.82 9.20
CA LEU A 175 -6.89 6.43 9.99
C LEU A 175 -8.20 6.57 9.21
N ASN A 176 -8.35 5.81 8.14
CA ASN A 176 -9.53 5.78 7.26
C ASN A 176 -9.82 7.12 6.56
N VAL A 177 -8.80 7.95 6.34
CA VAL A 177 -8.86 9.17 5.54
C VAL A 177 -8.28 8.87 4.16
N ALA A 178 -9.09 9.00 3.10
CA ALA A 178 -8.61 8.81 1.73
C ALA A 178 -7.60 9.91 1.38
N ALA A 179 -6.41 9.50 0.92
CA ALA A 179 -5.31 10.41 0.62
C ALA A 179 -4.39 9.85 -0.47
N ARG A 180 -3.69 10.75 -1.16
CA ARG A 180 -2.74 10.40 -2.23
C ARG A 180 -1.63 11.43 -2.35
N LEU A 181 -0.63 11.12 -3.15
CA LEU A 181 0.23 12.15 -3.73
C LEU A 181 -0.39 12.62 -5.05
N ASN A 182 -0.43 13.93 -5.25
CA ASN A 182 -0.81 14.49 -6.54
C ASN A 182 0.12 13.94 -7.63
N PRO A 183 -0.40 13.38 -8.74
CA PRO A 183 0.42 12.70 -9.73
C PRO A 183 1.37 13.62 -10.50
N VAL A 184 1.17 14.95 -10.44
CA VAL A 184 1.97 15.95 -11.14
C VAL A 184 2.96 16.64 -10.21
N THR A 185 2.48 17.11 -9.05
CA THR A 185 3.27 17.92 -8.11
C THR A 185 3.95 17.11 -7.02
N LEU A 186 3.49 15.86 -6.80
CA LEU A 186 3.86 15.01 -5.67
C LEU A 186 3.56 15.66 -4.30
N GLU A 187 2.64 16.65 -4.26
CA GLU A 187 2.15 17.15 -2.98
C GLU A 187 1.08 16.22 -2.40
N PRO A 188 1.04 16.04 -1.08
CA PRO A 188 0.03 15.20 -0.45
C PRO A 188 -1.34 15.89 -0.48
N GLU A 189 -2.35 15.11 -0.85
CA GLU A 189 -3.75 15.51 -0.90
C GLU A 189 -4.58 14.52 -0.10
N TYR A 190 -5.64 14.98 0.55
CA TYR A 190 -6.63 14.12 1.15
C TYR A 190 -8.04 14.53 0.72
N TYR A 191 -8.94 13.55 0.71
CA TYR A 191 -10.33 13.77 0.32
C TYR A 191 -11.16 14.24 1.52
N ARG A 192 -11.93 15.29 1.32
CA ARG A 192 -13.02 15.75 2.17
C ARG A 192 -14.22 16.09 1.29
N ASP A 193 -15.40 16.00 1.89
CA ASP A 193 -16.69 16.18 1.26
C ASP A 193 -16.72 17.24 0.14
N GLY A 194 -16.63 16.77 -1.12
CA GLY A 194 -16.70 17.61 -2.32
C GLY A 194 -15.41 18.25 -2.72
#